data_f2830334f89f03645974fd2b50d7c844
#
_entry.id   f2830334f89f03645974fd2b50d7c844
#
_cell.length_a   1.000
_cell.length_b   1.000
_cell.length_c   1.000
_cell.angle_alpha   90.00
_cell.angle_beta   90.00
_cell.angle_gamma   90.00
#
_symmetry.space_group_name_H-M   'P 1'
#
loop_
_entity.id
_entity.type
_entity.pdbx_description
1 polymer ?
#
loop_
_entity_poly.entity_id
_entity_poly.type
_entity_poly.pdbx_seq_one_letter_code
_entity_poly.pdbx_strand_id
1 'polypeptide(L)'
;MKKAVIIMAGGLLCSSLTMAAEKADWDKVLEQAKQEGNVTFHVWYLQSQWRIFVQEFEKQYGIKVRIPEGRLDGNVNKLLAEAGKKKGRLDVIAMSVTQLPVMMGLKALAKIDDLPGYDDAVHQIQNVDTQGYAVAFWGNQTGFAYDPKQIGNQALPQTLDQLQSFINANPKRFGYNDPNNGGAGEAFIQRIVTITGGDFNSKTDSIDPTVVKRWQKGWLWFAANRDNITLTASGADSLTRLNDGELMLIPIWEDHLVGLQKTGAITPRLKFYVPEFGMPGGGNIAAIAANSPHPATSRLFLNWLILPSTQKAMNQAFGSTPLKKLSGPDTAVQFYGKAYSRQLRRVFVHEVMTQ
;
A
#
# COMPACT_ATOMS: atom_id res chain seq x y z
N MET A 1 5.92 -66.57 -17.80
CA MET A 1 5.08 -65.37 -17.86
C MET A 1 5.87 -64.21 -17.29
N LYS A 2 6.49 -63.42 -18.16
CA LYS A 2 7.24 -62.22 -17.78
C LYS A 2 6.33 -61.00 -18.01
N LYS A 3 5.94 -60.30 -16.93
CA LYS A 3 5.22 -58.99 -17.03
C LYS A 3 6.22 -57.88 -17.23
N ALA A 4 6.11 -57.21 -18.35
CA ALA A 4 6.88 -55.97 -18.63
C ALA A 4 6.28 -54.82 -17.82
N VAL A 5 7.12 -54.11 -17.08
CA VAL A 5 6.81 -52.84 -16.44
C VAL A 5 7.18 -51.75 -17.45
N ILE A 6 6.17 -51.08 -17.96
CA ILE A 6 6.33 -49.85 -18.74
C ILE A 6 6.39 -48.68 -17.73
N ILE A 7 7.57 -48.12 -17.54
CA ILE A 7 7.78 -46.91 -16.72
C ILE A 7 7.44 -45.70 -17.61
N MET A 8 6.46 -44.92 -17.17
CA MET A 8 6.11 -43.62 -17.78
C MET A 8 7.25 -42.61 -17.61
N ALA A 9 7.96 -42.34 -18.70
CA ALA A 9 8.96 -41.26 -18.79
C ALA A 9 8.39 -39.99 -19.49
N GLY A 10 7.07 -39.77 -19.38
CA GLY A 10 6.37 -38.69 -20.11
C GLY A 10 6.25 -37.35 -19.39
N GLY A 11 6.44 -37.33 -18.06
CA GLY A 11 6.12 -36.12 -17.26
C GLY A 11 7.21 -35.04 -17.20
N LEU A 12 8.48 -35.43 -17.36
CA LEU A 12 9.62 -34.50 -17.26
C LEU A 12 9.94 -33.73 -18.54
N LEU A 13 9.55 -34.26 -19.70
CA LEU A 13 9.81 -33.61 -21.00
C LEU A 13 8.81 -32.46 -21.30
N CYS A 14 7.59 -32.52 -20.82
CA CYS A 14 6.61 -31.44 -21.01
C CYS A 14 6.96 -30.18 -20.20
N SER A 15 7.42 -30.34 -18.96
CA SER A 15 7.75 -29.20 -18.09
C SER A 15 8.99 -28.41 -18.62
N SER A 16 9.98 -29.11 -19.15
CA SER A 16 11.19 -28.46 -19.69
C SER A 16 10.94 -27.72 -21.01
N LEU A 17 10.02 -28.22 -21.83
CA LEU A 17 9.61 -27.54 -23.07
C LEU A 17 8.79 -26.28 -22.82
N THR A 18 7.90 -26.30 -21.83
CA THR A 18 7.10 -25.14 -21.44
C THR A 18 7.99 -24.03 -20.87
N MET A 19 8.87 -24.35 -19.94
CA MET A 19 9.84 -23.38 -19.37
C MET A 19 10.81 -22.82 -20.43
N ALA A 20 11.21 -23.60 -21.42
CA ALA A 20 12.06 -23.13 -22.52
C ALA A 20 11.32 -22.19 -23.45
N ALA A 21 10.03 -22.45 -23.72
CA ALA A 21 9.18 -21.59 -24.55
C ALA A 21 8.88 -20.26 -23.84
N GLU A 22 8.54 -20.28 -22.56
CA GLU A 22 8.31 -19.09 -21.74
C GLU A 22 9.56 -18.21 -21.64
N LYS A 23 10.73 -18.82 -21.47
CA LYS A 23 12.01 -18.11 -21.47
C LYS A 23 12.30 -17.47 -22.83
N ALA A 24 12.07 -18.17 -23.93
CA ALA A 24 12.31 -17.66 -25.28
C ALA A 24 11.37 -16.47 -25.60
N ASP A 25 10.14 -16.49 -25.11
CA ASP A 25 9.20 -15.39 -25.30
C ASP A 25 9.60 -14.17 -24.46
N TRP A 26 10.11 -14.38 -23.24
CA TRP A 26 10.61 -13.28 -22.42
C TRP A 26 11.90 -12.66 -22.98
N ASP A 27 12.81 -13.45 -23.55
CA ASP A 27 14.00 -12.95 -24.21
C ASP A 27 13.65 -12.03 -25.40
N LYS A 28 12.59 -12.31 -26.15
CA LYS A 28 12.08 -11.40 -27.19
C LYS A 28 11.54 -10.09 -26.61
N VAL A 29 10.85 -10.15 -25.46
CA VAL A 29 10.41 -8.94 -24.75
C VAL A 29 11.60 -8.07 -24.34
N LEU A 30 12.67 -8.69 -23.82
CA LEU A 30 13.90 -7.97 -23.46
C LEU A 30 14.58 -7.30 -24.67
N GLU A 31 14.67 -7.99 -25.79
CA GLU A 31 15.24 -7.42 -27.04
C GLU A 31 14.40 -6.25 -27.54
N GLN A 32 13.08 -6.41 -27.59
CA GLN A 32 12.18 -5.36 -28.05
C GLN A 32 12.19 -4.16 -27.07
N ALA A 33 12.23 -4.39 -25.77
CA ALA A 33 12.31 -3.32 -24.79
C ALA A 33 13.58 -2.46 -24.95
N LYS A 34 14.72 -3.08 -25.31
CA LYS A 34 15.95 -2.35 -25.64
C LYS A 34 15.79 -1.48 -26.88
N GLN A 35 15.06 -1.97 -27.89
CA GLN A 35 14.77 -1.20 -29.11
C GLN A 35 13.82 -0.02 -28.81
N GLU A 36 12.81 -0.20 -27.97
CA GLU A 36 11.90 0.86 -27.53
C GLU A 36 12.63 1.93 -26.70
N GLY A 37 13.59 1.52 -25.87
CA GLY A 37 14.60 2.34 -25.22
C GLY A 37 14.10 3.29 -24.13
N ASN A 38 12.80 3.38 -23.91
CA ASN A 38 12.23 4.24 -22.87
C ASN A 38 10.85 3.78 -22.40
N VAL A 39 10.46 4.20 -21.19
CA VAL A 39 9.14 3.98 -20.60
C VAL A 39 8.74 5.17 -19.75
N THR A 40 7.46 5.51 -19.71
CA THR A 40 6.90 6.48 -18.77
C THR A 40 6.24 5.75 -17.61
N PHE A 41 6.56 6.17 -16.38
CA PHE A 41 5.90 5.69 -15.17
C PHE A 41 5.11 6.83 -14.52
N HIS A 42 3.79 6.76 -14.57
CA HIS A 42 2.89 7.73 -13.98
C HIS A 42 2.58 7.35 -12.54
N VAL A 43 3.30 7.94 -11.61
CA VAL A 43 3.11 7.84 -10.16
C VAL A 43 2.78 9.22 -9.61
N TRP A 44 1.98 9.34 -8.52
CA TRP A 44 1.47 10.63 -8.03
C TRP A 44 2.12 11.13 -6.75
N TYR A 45 3.06 10.39 -6.19
CA TYR A 45 3.75 10.71 -4.93
C TYR A 45 5.23 10.35 -5.04
N LEU A 46 6.06 11.09 -4.31
CA LEU A 46 7.51 10.87 -4.22
C LEU A 46 8.22 10.85 -5.59
N GLN A 47 7.75 11.64 -6.57
CA GLN A 47 8.29 11.61 -7.93
C GLN A 47 9.79 11.86 -7.98
N SER A 48 10.30 12.79 -7.15
CA SER A 48 11.74 13.07 -7.07
C SER A 48 12.54 11.85 -6.59
N GLN A 49 12.04 11.15 -5.58
CA GLN A 49 12.67 9.94 -5.06
C GLN A 49 12.55 8.78 -6.05
N TRP A 50 11.43 8.66 -6.74
CA TRP A 50 11.25 7.68 -7.79
C TRP A 50 12.25 7.87 -8.94
N ARG A 51 12.55 9.12 -9.35
CA ARG A 51 13.57 9.40 -10.39
C ARG A 51 14.97 8.95 -9.97
N ILE A 52 15.26 8.95 -8.68
CA ILE A 52 16.52 8.40 -8.16
C ILE A 52 16.44 6.86 -8.14
N PHE A 53 15.35 6.30 -7.65
CA PHE A 53 15.19 4.85 -7.49
C PHE A 53 15.26 4.09 -8.81
N VAL A 54 14.62 4.60 -9.85
CA VAL A 54 14.59 3.94 -11.17
C VAL A 54 15.93 3.97 -11.91
N GLN A 55 16.93 4.70 -11.43
CA GLN A 55 18.28 4.68 -12.01
C GLN A 55 18.91 3.28 -11.96
N GLU A 56 18.52 2.44 -11.00
CA GLU A 56 18.96 1.03 -10.96
C GLU A 56 18.40 0.24 -12.16
N PHE A 57 17.13 0.45 -12.51
CA PHE A 57 16.55 -0.12 -13.73
C PHE A 57 17.25 0.42 -14.99
N GLU A 58 17.47 1.73 -15.08
CA GLU A 58 18.16 2.36 -16.20
C GLU A 58 19.57 1.81 -16.38
N LYS A 59 20.30 1.64 -15.29
CA LYS A 59 21.65 1.07 -15.30
C LYS A 59 21.67 -0.40 -15.71
N GLN A 60 20.70 -1.18 -15.22
CA GLN A 60 20.61 -2.62 -15.49
C GLN A 60 20.25 -2.93 -16.94
N TYR A 61 19.32 -2.16 -17.52
CA TYR A 61 18.73 -2.46 -18.84
C TYR A 61 19.12 -1.48 -19.94
N GLY A 62 19.74 -0.36 -19.63
CA GLY A 62 20.08 0.69 -20.61
C GLY A 62 18.86 1.46 -21.13
N ILE A 63 17.73 1.39 -20.44
CA ILE A 63 16.42 1.94 -20.84
C ILE A 63 16.09 3.15 -19.97
N LYS A 64 15.60 4.23 -20.55
CA LYS A 64 15.25 5.44 -19.79
C LYS A 64 13.85 5.37 -19.20
N VAL A 65 13.71 5.75 -17.93
CA VAL A 65 12.43 5.86 -17.24
C VAL A 65 12.07 7.33 -17.03
N ARG A 66 10.96 7.74 -17.61
CA ARG A 66 10.42 9.08 -17.44
C ARG A 66 9.32 9.08 -16.39
N ILE A 67 9.43 9.94 -15.39
CA ILE A 67 8.44 10.10 -14.33
C ILE A 67 7.93 11.54 -14.37
N PRO A 68 6.81 11.79 -15.08
CA PRO A 68 6.24 13.13 -15.17
C PRO A 68 5.59 13.53 -13.85
N GLU A 69 5.57 14.83 -13.59
CA GLU A 69 4.76 15.38 -12.50
C GLU A 69 3.27 15.13 -12.76
N GLY A 70 2.54 14.83 -11.71
CA GLY A 70 1.11 14.59 -11.82
C GLY A 70 0.50 14.15 -10.48
N ARG A 71 -0.81 14.32 -10.38
CA ARG A 71 -1.64 13.83 -9.26
C ARG A 71 -2.38 12.57 -9.72
N LEU A 72 -2.81 11.75 -8.77
CA LEU A 72 -3.53 10.50 -9.04
C LEU A 72 -4.69 10.72 -10.02
N ASP A 73 -5.62 11.63 -9.70
CA ASP A 73 -6.81 11.87 -10.54
C ASP A 73 -6.43 12.38 -11.94
N GLY A 74 -5.39 13.23 -12.03
CA GLY A 74 -4.89 13.72 -13.31
C GLY A 74 -4.31 12.61 -14.19
N ASN A 75 -3.57 11.68 -13.61
CA ASN A 75 -3.01 10.53 -14.32
C ASN A 75 -4.12 9.57 -14.78
N VAL A 76 -5.08 9.29 -13.91
CA VAL A 76 -6.25 8.44 -14.21
C VAL A 76 -7.09 9.07 -15.32
N ASN A 77 -7.37 10.38 -15.26
CA ASN A 77 -8.13 11.09 -16.28
C ASN A 77 -7.42 11.08 -17.65
N LYS A 78 -6.07 11.16 -17.67
CA LYS A 78 -5.29 10.99 -18.91
C LYS A 78 -5.49 9.59 -19.51
N LEU A 79 -5.43 8.54 -18.68
CA LEU A 79 -5.65 7.17 -19.14
C LEU A 79 -7.07 7.01 -19.72
N LEU A 80 -8.08 7.53 -19.01
CA LEU A 80 -9.47 7.52 -19.47
C LEU A 80 -9.65 8.24 -20.81
N ALA A 81 -9.05 9.42 -20.97
CA ALA A 81 -9.14 10.21 -22.20
C ALA A 81 -8.41 9.55 -23.39
N GLU A 82 -7.56 8.57 -23.15
CA GLU A 82 -6.83 7.83 -24.19
C GLU A 82 -7.39 6.41 -24.42
N ALA A 83 -8.33 5.96 -23.59
CA ALA A 83 -8.99 4.67 -23.77
C ALA A 83 -9.63 4.58 -25.16
N GLY A 84 -9.38 3.46 -25.86
CA GLY A 84 -9.88 3.23 -27.21
C GLY A 84 -9.08 3.90 -28.35
N LYS A 85 -8.08 4.75 -28.06
CA LYS A 85 -7.18 5.24 -29.10
C LYS A 85 -6.22 4.14 -29.56
N LYS A 86 -5.83 4.15 -30.82
CA LYS A 86 -4.88 3.17 -31.39
C LYS A 86 -3.49 3.25 -30.73
N LYS A 87 -3.04 4.44 -30.35
CA LYS A 87 -1.77 4.70 -29.68
C LYS A 87 -1.98 5.75 -28.60
N GLY A 88 -1.57 5.43 -27.38
CA GLY A 88 -1.59 6.32 -26.24
C GLY A 88 -0.26 7.04 -26.00
N ARG A 89 -0.17 7.69 -24.86
CA ARG A 89 1.03 8.38 -24.35
C ARG A 89 1.45 7.91 -22.97
N LEU A 90 0.67 6.99 -22.38
CA LEU A 90 0.96 6.38 -21.09
C LEU A 90 1.48 4.96 -21.31
N ASP A 91 2.49 4.60 -20.54
CA ASP A 91 3.04 3.25 -20.48
C ASP A 91 2.57 2.55 -19.21
N VAL A 92 3.22 2.81 -18.07
CA VAL A 92 2.89 2.23 -16.79
C VAL A 92 2.26 3.29 -15.91
N ILE A 93 1.15 2.93 -15.25
CA ILE A 93 0.42 3.80 -14.33
C ILE A 93 0.27 3.13 -12.97
N ALA A 94 0.61 3.88 -11.92
CA ALA A 94 0.26 3.56 -10.56
C ALA A 94 -1.12 4.13 -10.24
N MET A 95 -1.97 3.35 -9.57
CA MET A 95 -3.31 3.79 -9.18
C MET A 95 -3.80 3.10 -7.90
N SER A 96 -4.87 3.62 -7.32
CA SER A 96 -5.60 2.93 -6.27
C SER A 96 -6.39 1.76 -6.87
N VAL A 97 -6.50 0.66 -6.12
CA VAL A 97 -7.28 -0.50 -6.53
C VAL A 97 -8.76 -0.17 -6.76
N THR A 98 -9.28 0.87 -6.12
CA THR A 98 -10.68 1.31 -6.30
C THR A 98 -10.99 1.84 -7.71
N GLN A 99 -9.97 2.17 -8.49
CA GLN A 99 -10.11 2.67 -9.87
C GLN A 99 -10.09 1.53 -10.90
N LEU A 100 -9.60 0.36 -10.51
CA LEU A 100 -9.39 -0.78 -11.39
C LEU A 100 -10.66 -1.25 -12.13
N PRO A 101 -11.83 -1.41 -11.47
CA PRO A 101 -13.04 -1.88 -12.17
C PRO A 101 -13.47 -0.99 -13.34
N VAL A 102 -13.36 0.33 -13.17
CA VAL A 102 -13.69 1.31 -14.23
C VAL A 102 -12.71 1.16 -15.39
N MET A 103 -11.41 1.04 -15.11
CA MET A 103 -10.38 0.89 -16.14
C MET A 103 -10.54 -0.41 -16.94
N MET A 104 -10.87 -1.50 -16.26
CA MET A 104 -11.16 -2.79 -16.89
C MET A 104 -12.41 -2.71 -17.78
N GLY A 105 -13.49 -2.12 -17.30
CA GLY A 105 -14.73 -1.93 -18.04
C GLY A 105 -14.54 -1.13 -19.33
N LEU A 106 -13.63 -0.18 -19.33
CA LEU A 106 -13.26 0.63 -20.50
C LEU A 106 -12.16 0.00 -21.36
N LYS A 107 -11.68 -1.20 -21.01
CA LYS A 107 -10.56 -1.88 -21.69
C LYS A 107 -9.32 -0.99 -21.82
N ALA A 108 -9.08 -0.15 -20.81
CA ALA A 108 -7.97 0.80 -20.80
C ALA A 108 -6.63 0.17 -20.41
N LEU A 109 -6.63 -1.09 -19.93
CA LEU A 109 -5.46 -1.78 -19.40
C LEU A 109 -5.13 -3.02 -20.23
N ALA A 110 -3.83 -3.30 -20.38
CA ALA A 110 -3.33 -4.53 -20.96
C ALA A 110 -3.35 -5.68 -19.94
N LYS A 111 -3.45 -6.91 -20.41
CA LYS A 111 -3.22 -8.11 -19.63
C LYS A 111 -1.72 -8.25 -19.31
N ILE A 112 -1.42 -8.67 -18.09
CA ILE A 112 -0.05 -8.81 -17.55
C ILE A 112 0.16 -10.14 -16.82
N ASP A 113 -0.79 -11.04 -16.89
CA ASP A 113 -0.76 -12.37 -16.22
C ASP A 113 0.31 -13.33 -16.78
N ASP A 114 0.97 -12.93 -17.85
CA ASP A 114 2.11 -13.61 -18.49
C ASP A 114 3.49 -13.02 -18.09
N LEU A 115 3.56 -12.09 -17.14
CA LEU A 115 4.84 -11.61 -16.64
C LEU A 115 5.53 -12.69 -15.79
N PRO A 116 6.86 -12.91 -15.93
CA PRO A 116 7.58 -13.94 -15.18
C PRO A 116 7.42 -13.86 -13.64
N GLY A 117 7.28 -12.66 -13.10
CA GLY A 117 7.10 -12.44 -11.67
C GLY A 117 5.63 -12.41 -11.21
N TYR A 118 4.68 -12.62 -12.14
CA TYR A 118 3.26 -12.41 -11.86
C TYR A 118 2.72 -13.38 -10.80
N ASP A 119 3.00 -14.66 -10.90
CA ASP A 119 2.48 -15.69 -9.97
C ASP A 119 2.97 -15.51 -8.53
N ASP A 120 4.16 -14.94 -8.36
CA ASP A 120 4.73 -14.61 -7.04
C ASP A 120 4.27 -13.25 -6.49
N ALA A 121 3.59 -12.46 -7.30
CA ALA A 121 3.13 -11.14 -6.93
C ALA A 121 1.76 -11.17 -6.23
N VAL A 122 1.38 -10.05 -5.62
CA VAL A 122 0.08 -9.91 -4.96
C VAL A 122 -0.97 -9.47 -5.99
N HIS A 123 -1.96 -10.33 -6.24
CA HIS A 123 -3.04 -10.12 -7.21
C HIS A 123 -4.35 -9.66 -6.55
N GLN A 124 -4.44 -9.74 -5.24
CA GLN A 124 -5.64 -9.36 -4.50
C GLN A 124 -5.28 -8.30 -3.46
N ILE A 125 -5.82 -7.10 -3.61
CA ILE A 125 -5.61 -5.98 -2.70
C ILE A 125 -6.95 -5.46 -2.23
N GLN A 126 -7.11 -5.26 -0.93
CA GLN A 126 -8.35 -4.77 -0.34
C GLN A 126 -9.59 -5.54 -0.80
N ASN A 127 -9.47 -6.86 -0.93
CA ASN A 127 -10.49 -7.79 -1.45
C ASN A 127 -10.88 -7.56 -2.93
N VAL A 128 -10.10 -6.81 -3.69
CA VAL A 128 -10.28 -6.66 -5.13
C VAL A 128 -9.27 -7.55 -5.84
N ASP A 129 -9.76 -8.50 -6.63
CA ASP A 129 -8.96 -9.30 -7.54
C ASP A 129 -8.59 -8.45 -8.76
N THR A 130 -7.31 -8.43 -9.09
CA THR A 130 -6.80 -7.67 -10.23
C THR A 130 -7.05 -8.33 -11.58
N GLN A 131 -7.46 -9.59 -11.59
CA GLN A 131 -7.86 -10.35 -12.78
C GLN A 131 -6.85 -10.31 -13.93
N GLY A 132 -5.56 -10.22 -13.63
CA GLY A 132 -4.48 -10.13 -14.62
C GLY A 132 -4.33 -8.78 -15.33
N TYR A 133 -4.97 -7.72 -14.87
CA TYR A 133 -4.84 -6.37 -15.44
C TYR A 133 -3.95 -5.44 -14.65
N ALA A 134 -3.66 -5.79 -13.42
CA ALA A 134 -2.81 -5.02 -12.55
C ALA A 134 -2.13 -5.93 -11.51
N VAL A 135 -1.15 -5.39 -10.83
CA VAL A 135 -0.43 -6.08 -9.78
C VAL A 135 -0.09 -5.09 -8.66
N ALA A 136 -0.08 -5.56 -7.43
CA ALA A 136 0.41 -4.74 -6.33
C ALA A 136 1.92 -4.48 -6.49
N PHE A 137 2.32 -3.22 -6.35
CA PHE A 137 3.74 -2.85 -6.42
C PHE A 137 4.21 -2.05 -5.21
N TRP A 138 3.29 -1.41 -4.52
CA TRP A 138 3.56 -0.58 -3.34
C TRP A 138 2.65 -1.01 -2.21
N GLY A 139 3.24 -1.52 -1.13
CA GLY A 139 2.57 -1.74 0.13
C GLY A 139 2.75 -0.54 1.04
N ASN A 140 1.71 -0.16 1.77
CA ASN A 140 1.81 0.78 2.87
C ASN A 140 1.06 0.24 4.09
N GLN A 141 1.61 0.49 5.27
CA GLN A 141 1.09 0.00 6.53
C GLN A 141 1.01 1.15 7.53
N THR A 142 -0.11 1.27 8.22
CA THR A 142 -0.16 2.06 9.44
C THR A 142 0.19 1.19 10.63
N GLY A 143 0.77 1.80 11.62
CA GLY A 143 1.15 1.16 12.87
C GLY A 143 1.47 2.25 13.87
N PHE A 144 2.27 1.94 14.85
CA PHE A 144 2.73 2.91 15.82
C PHE A 144 4.22 3.23 15.64
N ALA A 145 4.55 4.52 15.64
CA ALA A 145 5.92 4.99 15.86
C ALA A 145 6.12 5.37 17.32
N TYR A 146 7.32 5.11 17.80
CA TYR A 146 7.71 5.39 19.19
C TYR A 146 9.16 5.83 19.28
N ASP A 147 9.50 6.53 20.38
CA ASP A 147 10.86 6.83 20.74
C ASP A 147 11.36 5.83 21.79
N PRO A 148 12.30 4.91 21.45
CA PRO A 148 12.86 3.97 22.42
C PRO A 148 13.45 4.63 23.65
N LYS A 149 13.98 5.86 23.50
CA LYS A 149 14.54 6.62 24.62
C LYS A 149 13.45 7.04 25.62
N GLN A 150 12.26 7.41 25.11
CA GLN A 150 11.13 7.81 25.95
C GLN A 150 10.37 6.61 26.54
N ILE A 151 10.23 5.54 25.76
CA ILE A 151 9.60 4.29 26.22
C ILE A 151 10.43 3.64 27.32
N GLY A 152 11.76 3.67 27.23
CA GLY A 152 12.63 3.03 28.20
C GLY A 152 12.32 1.52 28.32
N ASN A 153 12.04 1.07 29.54
CA ASN A 153 11.73 -0.33 29.83
C ASN A 153 10.22 -0.65 29.79
N GLN A 154 9.35 0.29 29.38
CA GLN A 154 7.93 0.02 29.26
C GLN A 154 7.65 -0.92 28.09
N ALA A 155 6.74 -1.87 28.26
CA ALA A 155 6.27 -2.71 27.17
C ALA A 155 5.47 -1.89 26.16
N LEU A 156 5.68 -2.14 24.85
CA LEU A 156 4.88 -1.55 23.80
C LEU A 156 3.48 -2.18 23.78
N PRO A 157 2.41 -1.38 23.75
CA PRO A 157 1.04 -1.89 23.73
C PRO A 157 0.77 -2.79 22.51
N GLN A 158 0.28 -4.01 22.73
CA GLN A 158 -0.11 -4.97 21.71
C GLN A 158 -1.63 -5.16 21.63
N THR A 159 -2.34 -4.92 22.72
CA THR A 159 -3.80 -5.01 22.81
C THR A 159 -4.41 -3.65 23.15
N LEU A 160 -5.74 -3.51 22.96
CA LEU A 160 -6.43 -2.26 23.31
C LEU A 160 -6.35 -1.97 24.82
N ASP A 161 -6.42 -3.00 25.66
CA ASP A 161 -6.32 -2.85 27.12
C ASP A 161 -4.90 -2.40 27.54
N GLN A 162 -3.87 -2.91 26.86
CA GLN A 162 -2.50 -2.45 27.08
C GLN A 162 -2.30 -1.01 26.61
N LEU A 163 -2.91 -0.62 25.48
CA LEU A 163 -2.90 0.76 25.01
C LEU A 163 -3.59 1.69 26.02
N GLN A 164 -4.75 1.26 26.54
CA GLN A 164 -5.46 2.00 27.59
C GLN A 164 -4.59 2.18 28.85
N SER A 165 -3.92 1.12 29.26
CA SER A 165 -3.01 1.16 30.42
C SER A 165 -1.82 2.09 30.17
N PHE A 166 -1.26 2.05 28.97
CA PHE A 166 -0.16 2.94 28.54
C PHE A 166 -0.60 4.41 28.57
N ILE A 167 -1.77 4.74 28.03
CA ILE A 167 -2.33 6.10 28.01
C ILE A 167 -2.53 6.62 29.42
N ASN A 168 -3.06 5.79 30.32
CA ASN A 168 -3.29 6.17 31.72
C ASN A 168 -1.98 6.39 32.49
N ALA A 169 -0.96 5.57 32.21
CA ALA A 169 0.36 5.71 32.85
C ALA A 169 1.18 6.89 32.30
N ASN A 170 0.87 7.35 31.08
CA ASN A 170 1.60 8.40 30.36
C ASN A 170 0.64 9.48 29.84
N PRO A 171 -0.03 10.27 30.71
CA PRO A 171 -1.01 11.27 30.28
C PRO A 171 -0.42 12.25 29.25
N LYS A 172 -1.17 12.52 28.17
CA LYS A 172 -0.78 13.42 27.06
C LYS A 172 0.45 12.98 26.25
N ARG A 173 0.98 11.76 26.47
CA ARG A 173 2.16 11.26 25.77
C ARG A 173 1.83 10.31 24.62
N PHE A 174 0.58 9.86 24.50
CA PHE A 174 0.02 9.24 23.33
C PHE A 174 -0.75 10.29 22.53
N GLY A 175 -0.51 10.37 21.23
CA GLY A 175 -1.23 11.30 20.34
C GLY A 175 -1.60 10.66 19.02
N TYR A 176 -2.64 11.17 18.39
CA TYR A 176 -3.01 10.82 17.01
C TYR A 176 -3.47 12.07 16.26
N ASN A 177 -3.34 12.06 14.93
CA ASN A 177 -3.72 13.23 14.13
C ASN A 177 -5.20 13.25 13.79
N ASP A 178 -5.72 14.47 13.60
CA ASP A 178 -7.06 14.69 13.06
C ASP A 178 -7.27 13.84 11.79
N PRO A 179 -8.31 12.99 11.73
CA PRO A 179 -8.58 12.12 10.59
C PRO A 179 -8.89 12.88 9.29
N ASN A 180 -9.20 14.17 9.36
CA ASN A 180 -9.38 15.01 8.18
C ASN A 180 -8.06 15.45 7.55
N ASN A 181 -6.95 15.35 8.29
CA ASN A 181 -5.62 15.83 7.91
C ASN A 181 -4.58 14.69 7.85
N GLY A 182 -5.00 13.47 7.55
CA GLY A 182 -4.08 12.36 7.32
C GLY A 182 -4.65 11.00 7.72
N GLY A 183 -4.29 10.00 6.91
CA GLY A 183 -4.86 8.65 6.99
C GLY A 183 -4.47 7.85 8.24
N ALA A 184 -3.37 8.17 8.92
CA ALA A 184 -2.94 7.40 10.10
C ALA A 184 -3.88 7.62 11.30
N GLY A 185 -4.34 8.85 11.52
CA GLY A 185 -5.36 9.15 12.55
C GLY A 185 -6.70 8.48 12.21
N GLU A 186 -7.12 8.54 10.96
CA GLU A 186 -8.32 7.84 10.49
C GLU A 186 -8.17 6.32 10.69
N ALA A 187 -7.03 5.74 10.33
CA ALA A 187 -6.74 4.32 10.51
C ALA A 187 -6.89 3.89 11.97
N PHE A 188 -6.33 4.67 12.88
CA PHE A 188 -6.44 4.43 14.32
C PHE A 188 -7.88 4.47 14.79
N ILE A 189 -8.64 5.50 14.41
CA ILE A 189 -10.06 5.64 14.79
C ILE A 189 -10.89 4.49 14.22
N GLN A 190 -10.72 4.15 12.94
CA GLN A 190 -11.38 3.00 12.32
C GLN A 190 -11.12 1.72 13.10
N ARG A 191 -9.87 1.53 13.55
CA ARG A 191 -9.51 0.32 14.29
C ARG A 191 -10.16 0.27 15.66
N ILE A 192 -10.16 1.38 16.41
CA ILE A 192 -10.82 1.44 17.73
C ILE A 192 -12.32 1.17 17.61
N VAL A 193 -13.01 1.80 16.67
CA VAL A 193 -14.46 1.59 16.52
C VAL A 193 -14.80 0.19 16.03
N THR A 194 -13.91 -0.46 15.25
CA THR A 194 -14.07 -1.85 14.82
C THR A 194 -13.89 -2.82 15.99
N ILE A 195 -12.80 -2.68 16.76
CA ILE A 195 -12.52 -3.55 17.90
C ILE A 195 -13.66 -3.48 18.92
N THR A 196 -14.16 -2.29 19.21
CA THR A 196 -15.20 -2.08 20.23
C THR A 196 -16.61 -2.37 19.74
N GLY A 197 -16.88 -2.13 18.44
CA GLY A 197 -18.21 -2.26 17.86
C GLY A 197 -18.45 -3.55 17.07
N GLY A 198 -17.39 -4.32 16.80
CA GLY A 198 -17.42 -5.55 16.00
C GLY A 198 -17.24 -5.31 14.50
N ASP A 199 -16.79 -6.34 13.83
CA ASP A 199 -16.53 -6.33 12.39
C ASP A 199 -17.81 -6.15 11.55
N PHE A 200 -17.64 -5.60 10.36
CA PHE A 200 -18.71 -5.40 9.37
C PHE A 200 -18.12 -5.24 7.96
N ASN A 201 -18.95 -5.42 6.94
CA ASN A 201 -18.54 -5.12 5.57
C ASN A 201 -18.56 -3.60 5.34
N SER A 202 -17.40 -2.98 5.37
CA SER A 202 -17.22 -1.53 5.16
C SER A 202 -17.11 -1.12 3.68
N LYS A 203 -17.14 -2.06 2.73
CA LYS A 203 -16.88 -1.80 1.28
C LYS A 203 -18.17 -1.53 0.48
N THR A 204 -19.30 -1.40 1.14
CA THR A 204 -20.56 -1.06 0.50
C THR A 204 -20.69 0.44 0.27
N ASP A 205 -21.40 0.83 -0.78
CA ASP A 205 -21.67 2.24 -1.10
C ASP A 205 -22.80 2.83 -0.21
N SER A 206 -23.60 1.96 0.41
CA SER A 206 -24.68 2.33 1.34
C SER A 206 -24.23 2.12 2.79
N ILE A 207 -24.62 3.05 3.65
CA ILE A 207 -24.31 2.99 5.09
C ILE A 207 -25.48 2.29 5.81
N ASP A 208 -25.15 1.25 6.58
CA ASP A 208 -26.08 0.65 7.52
C ASP A 208 -26.11 1.46 8.83
N PRO A 209 -27.25 2.06 9.19
CA PRO A 209 -27.36 2.81 10.45
C PRO A 209 -27.11 1.98 11.71
N THR A 210 -27.32 0.65 11.64
CA THR A 210 -27.08 -0.26 12.79
C THR A 210 -25.59 -0.42 13.04
N VAL A 211 -24.76 -0.43 12.00
CA VAL A 211 -23.30 -0.42 12.09
C VAL A 211 -22.82 0.87 12.74
N VAL A 212 -23.32 2.03 12.27
CA VAL A 212 -22.94 3.34 12.81
C VAL A 212 -23.29 3.45 14.30
N LYS A 213 -24.43 2.91 14.72
CA LYS A 213 -24.81 2.86 16.15
C LYS A 213 -23.81 2.07 16.99
N ARG A 214 -23.24 0.99 16.46
CA ARG A 214 -22.21 0.19 17.18
C ARG A 214 -20.93 0.97 17.44
N TRP A 215 -20.61 1.99 16.65
CA TRP A 215 -19.46 2.86 16.85
C TRP A 215 -19.51 3.64 18.17
N GLN A 216 -20.70 3.78 18.77
CA GLN A 216 -20.84 4.46 20.07
C GLN A 216 -19.90 3.94 21.14
N LYS A 217 -19.58 2.63 21.15
CA LYS A 217 -18.61 2.07 22.09
C LYS A 217 -17.19 2.64 21.86
N GLY A 218 -16.82 2.84 20.60
CA GLY A 218 -15.54 3.49 20.26
C GLY A 218 -15.52 4.96 20.68
N TRP A 219 -16.62 5.69 20.46
CA TRP A 219 -16.70 7.08 20.87
C TRP A 219 -16.63 7.23 22.39
N LEU A 220 -17.25 6.35 23.15
CA LEU A 220 -17.12 6.31 24.61
C LEU A 220 -15.66 6.04 25.05
N TRP A 221 -14.93 5.18 24.32
CA TRP A 221 -13.51 4.97 24.57
C TRP A 221 -12.70 6.26 24.33
N PHE A 222 -12.93 6.99 23.24
CA PHE A 222 -12.26 8.27 22.98
C PHE A 222 -12.64 9.32 24.02
N ALA A 223 -13.91 9.42 24.40
CA ALA A 223 -14.38 10.35 25.44
C ALA A 223 -13.71 10.09 26.79
N ALA A 224 -13.62 8.83 27.21
CA ALA A 224 -12.97 8.42 28.45
C ALA A 224 -11.45 8.72 28.48
N ASN A 225 -10.82 8.83 27.32
CA ASN A 225 -9.38 9.06 27.18
C ASN A 225 -9.02 10.50 26.77
N ARG A 226 -10.00 11.35 26.51
CA ARG A 226 -9.80 12.71 25.99
C ARG A 226 -8.72 13.49 26.73
N ASP A 227 -8.77 13.48 28.06
CA ASP A 227 -7.86 14.25 28.90
C ASP A 227 -6.44 13.68 28.90
N ASN A 228 -6.26 12.42 28.52
CA ASN A 228 -4.99 11.71 28.50
C ASN A 228 -4.36 11.56 27.12
N ILE A 229 -5.08 11.92 26.04
CA ILE A 229 -4.60 11.81 24.65
C ILE A 229 -4.35 13.21 24.10
N THR A 230 -3.37 13.33 23.22
CA THR A 230 -3.09 14.54 22.46
C THR A 230 -3.62 14.38 21.01
N LEU A 231 -4.53 15.28 20.59
CA LEU A 231 -4.92 15.40 19.20
C LEU A 231 -3.92 16.32 18.49
N THR A 232 -3.33 15.85 17.39
CA THR A 232 -2.37 16.61 16.59
C THR A 232 -2.98 17.07 15.28
N ALA A 233 -2.41 18.10 14.66
CA ALA A 233 -2.96 18.70 13.45
C ALA A 233 -2.81 17.80 12.20
N SER A 234 -1.73 17.01 12.12
CA SER A 234 -1.41 16.14 10.98
C SER A 234 -0.45 15.03 11.39
N GLY A 235 -0.26 14.03 10.51
CA GLY A 235 0.76 13.01 10.72
C GLY A 235 2.18 13.59 10.82
N ALA A 236 2.49 14.65 10.09
CA ALA A 236 3.78 15.33 10.20
C ALA A 236 3.93 16.03 11.56
N ASP A 237 2.88 16.69 12.07
CA ASP A 237 2.86 17.28 13.41
C ASP A 237 3.06 16.19 14.49
N SER A 238 2.38 15.04 14.36
CA SER A 238 2.57 13.90 15.25
C SER A 238 4.05 13.45 15.30
N LEU A 239 4.68 13.31 14.12
CA LEU A 239 6.09 12.89 14.02
C LEU A 239 7.05 13.93 14.60
N THR A 240 6.80 15.22 14.38
CA THR A 240 7.61 16.30 14.98
C THR A 240 7.54 16.24 16.50
N ARG A 241 6.35 16.15 17.09
CA ARG A 241 6.16 16.08 18.54
C ARG A 241 6.75 14.79 19.14
N LEU A 242 6.71 13.67 18.41
CA LEU A 242 7.40 12.45 18.82
C LEU A 242 8.92 12.62 18.79
N ASN A 243 9.46 13.24 17.73
CA ASN A 243 10.87 13.52 17.56
C ASN A 243 11.41 14.44 18.68
N ASP A 244 10.63 15.43 19.06
CA ASP A 244 10.99 16.44 20.05
C ASP A 244 10.74 15.94 21.49
N GLY A 245 10.19 14.73 21.66
CA GLY A 245 9.95 14.09 22.94
C GLY A 245 8.71 14.59 23.67
N GLU A 246 7.83 15.33 23.02
CA GLU A 246 6.51 15.70 23.59
C GLU A 246 5.59 14.48 23.62
N LEU A 247 5.66 13.60 22.63
CA LEU A 247 4.93 12.35 22.56
C LEU A 247 5.87 11.16 22.69
N MET A 248 5.34 10.02 23.09
CA MET A 248 6.06 8.76 23.25
C MET A 248 5.63 7.72 22.21
N LEU A 249 4.37 7.77 21.79
CA LEU A 249 3.72 6.80 20.91
C LEU A 249 2.66 7.49 20.05
N ILE A 250 2.67 7.23 18.74
CA ILE A 250 1.73 7.80 17.78
C ILE A 250 1.35 6.78 16.68
N PRO A 251 0.12 6.74 16.18
CA PRO A 251 -0.18 6.06 14.92
C PRO A 251 0.41 6.86 13.74
N ILE A 252 1.03 6.15 12.80
CA ILE A 252 1.68 6.73 11.62
C ILE A 252 1.73 5.73 10.46
N TRP A 253 1.96 6.21 9.25
CA TRP A 253 2.39 5.42 8.11
C TRP A 253 3.89 5.11 8.19
N GLU A 254 4.28 3.85 7.95
CA GLU A 254 5.69 3.42 7.94
C GLU A 254 6.52 4.21 6.91
N ASP A 255 6.00 4.37 5.70
CA ASP A 255 6.66 5.10 4.63
C ASP A 255 6.83 6.60 4.93
N HIS A 256 5.89 7.21 5.67
CA HIS A 256 6.02 8.60 6.11
C HIS A 256 7.16 8.76 7.13
N LEU A 257 7.23 7.87 8.13
CA LEU A 257 8.32 7.84 9.11
C LEU A 257 9.68 7.69 8.41
N VAL A 258 9.82 6.67 7.56
CA VAL A 258 11.07 6.38 6.85
C VAL A 258 11.45 7.53 5.92
N GLY A 259 10.49 8.11 5.20
CA GLY A 259 10.73 9.25 4.31
C GLY A 259 11.33 10.45 5.04
N LEU A 260 10.79 10.82 6.20
CA LEU A 260 11.32 11.93 7.00
C LEU A 260 12.68 11.59 7.66
N GLN A 261 12.91 10.34 8.05
CA GLN A 261 14.22 9.89 8.53
C GLN A 261 15.29 9.99 7.43
N LYS A 262 14.96 9.60 6.19
CA LYS A 262 15.86 9.67 5.04
C LYS A 262 16.25 11.09 4.66
N THR A 263 15.35 12.04 4.82
CA THR A 263 15.64 13.47 4.58
C THR A 263 16.36 14.14 5.75
N GLY A 264 16.54 13.45 6.87
CA GLY A 264 17.12 14.03 8.08
C GLY A 264 16.17 14.98 8.84
N ALA A 265 14.88 15.03 8.45
CA ALA A 265 13.90 15.90 9.11
C ALA A 265 13.55 15.41 10.52
N ILE A 266 13.67 14.10 10.77
CA ILE A 266 13.51 13.48 12.09
C ILE A 266 14.65 12.50 12.37
N THR A 267 14.84 12.19 13.66
CA THR A 267 15.91 11.29 14.09
C THR A 267 15.69 9.84 13.62
N PRO A 268 16.77 9.12 13.21
CA PRO A 268 16.69 7.69 12.87
C PRO A 268 16.43 6.80 14.11
N ARG A 269 16.45 7.36 15.33
CA ARG A 269 16.18 6.65 16.57
C ARG A 269 14.75 6.13 16.64
N LEU A 270 13.79 6.87 16.10
CA LEU A 270 12.38 6.47 16.12
C LEU A 270 12.17 5.13 15.45
N LYS A 271 11.31 4.30 16.01
CA LYS A 271 11.02 2.94 15.54
C LYS A 271 9.53 2.81 15.23
N PHE A 272 9.22 1.79 14.43
CA PHE A 272 7.87 1.47 14.00
C PHE A 272 7.53 0.02 14.37
N TYR A 273 6.27 -0.23 14.72
CA TYR A 273 5.70 -1.57 14.87
C TYR A 273 4.21 -1.57 14.56
N VAL A 274 3.68 -2.74 14.23
CA VAL A 274 2.24 -2.97 14.12
C VAL A 274 1.82 -3.74 15.37
N PRO A 275 0.85 -3.24 16.17
CA PRO A 275 0.40 -3.95 17.37
C PRO A 275 -0.36 -5.23 16.98
N GLU A 276 -0.44 -6.21 17.90
CA GLU A 276 -1.15 -7.48 17.66
C GLU A 276 -2.64 -7.30 17.34
N PHE A 277 -3.27 -6.26 17.86
CA PHE A 277 -4.65 -5.95 17.46
C PHE A 277 -4.78 -5.50 16.00
N GLY A 278 -3.67 -5.31 15.30
CA GLY A 278 -3.63 -4.92 13.91
C GLY A 278 -3.96 -3.45 13.65
N MET A 279 -3.40 -2.90 12.58
CA MET A 279 -3.71 -1.55 12.09
C MET A 279 -4.02 -1.61 10.60
N PRO A 280 -4.91 -0.75 10.09
CA PRO A 280 -5.22 -0.73 8.67
C PRO A 280 -3.97 -0.52 7.81
N GLY A 281 -3.86 -1.36 6.80
CA GLY A 281 -2.85 -1.28 5.78
C GLY A 281 -3.47 -1.35 4.39
N GLY A 282 -2.66 -1.17 3.39
CA GLY A 282 -3.13 -1.20 2.03
C GLY A 282 -1.99 -1.29 1.04
N GLY A 283 -2.29 -0.94 -0.19
CA GLY A 283 -1.31 -0.92 -1.25
C GLY A 283 -1.88 -0.24 -2.47
N ASN A 284 -0.98 0.05 -3.38
CA ASN A 284 -1.29 0.60 -4.68
C ASN A 284 -0.94 -0.43 -5.76
N ILE A 285 -1.68 -0.40 -6.84
CA ILE A 285 -1.48 -1.25 -8.00
C ILE A 285 -0.76 -0.49 -9.10
N ALA A 286 -0.01 -1.23 -9.90
CA ALA A 286 0.52 -0.76 -11.16
C ALA A 286 -0.07 -1.58 -12.31
N ALA A 287 -0.29 -0.93 -13.43
CA ALA A 287 -0.87 -1.50 -14.63
C ALA A 287 -0.23 -0.90 -15.88
N ILE A 288 -0.39 -1.57 -17.00
CA ILE A 288 0.06 -1.11 -18.32
C ILE A 288 -1.14 -0.58 -19.10
N ALA A 289 -1.02 0.60 -19.70
CA ALA A 289 -2.04 1.12 -20.60
C ALA A 289 -2.21 0.18 -21.82
N ALA A 290 -3.45 -0.14 -22.20
CA ALA A 290 -3.73 -1.06 -23.29
C ALA A 290 -3.13 -0.62 -24.64
N ASN A 291 -2.93 0.68 -24.81
CA ASN A 291 -2.38 1.32 -26.01
C ASN A 291 -1.02 1.99 -25.74
N SER A 292 -0.26 1.44 -24.80
CA SER A 292 1.10 1.91 -24.48
C SER A 292 1.94 2.04 -25.79
N PRO A 293 2.65 3.16 -25.95
CA PRO A 293 3.60 3.31 -27.06
C PRO A 293 4.84 2.43 -26.95
N HIS A 294 5.14 1.90 -25.75
CA HIS A 294 6.31 1.07 -25.45
C HIS A 294 5.90 -0.20 -24.69
N PRO A 295 5.15 -1.13 -25.35
CA PRO A 295 4.55 -2.27 -24.64
C PRO A 295 5.57 -3.25 -24.06
N ALA A 296 6.68 -3.51 -24.74
CA ALA A 296 7.71 -4.42 -24.25
C ALA A 296 8.48 -3.82 -23.07
N THR A 297 8.82 -2.53 -23.14
CA THR A 297 9.49 -1.84 -22.03
C THR A 297 8.56 -1.69 -20.84
N SER A 298 7.27 -1.47 -21.05
CA SER A 298 6.26 -1.43 -19.97
C SER A 298 6.19 -2.76 -19.24
N ARG A 299 6.22 -3.88 -19.94
CA ARG A 299 6.22 -5.23 -19.35
C ARG A 299 7.50 -5.48 -18.54
N LEU A 300 8.65 -5.14 -19.11
CA LEU A 300 9.93 -5.28 -18.45
C LEU A 300 9.99 -4.44 -17.17
N PHE A 301 9.56 -3.18 -17.23
CA PHE A 301 9.56 -2.27 -16.09
C PHE A 301 8.59 -2.73 -15.00
N LEU A 302 7.37 -3.14 -15.36
CA LEU A 302 6.40 -3.63 -14.38
C LEU A 302 6.87 -4.93 -13.73
N ASN A 303 7.44 -5.86 -14.51
CA ASN A 303 8.04 -7.07 -13.96
C ASN A 303 9.18 -6.75 -12.97
N TRP A 304 10.05 -5.79 -13.32
CA TRP A 304 11.13 -5.34 -12.42
C TRP A 304 10.59 -4.76 -11.11
N LEU A 305 9.51 -3.97 -11.13
CA LEU A 305 8.90 -3.40 -9.93
C LEU A 305 8.45 -4.47 -8.93
N ILE A 306 8.00 -5.63 -9.39
CA ILE A 306 7.44 -6.70 -8.56
C ILE A 306 8.49 -7.76 -8.14
N LEU A 307 9.70 -7.70 -8.66
CA LEU A 307 10.76 -8.63 -8.24
C LEU A 307 11.03 -8.52 -6.74
N PRO A 308 11.26 -9.64 -6.04
CA PRO A 308 11.56 -9.61 -4.60
C PRO A 308 12.75 -8.72 -4.22
N SER A 309 13.77 -8.65 -5.08
CA SER A 309 14.93 -7.76 -4.90
C SER A 309 14.54 -6.29 -4.96
N THR A 310 13.71 -5.91 -5.94
CA THR A 310 13.22 -4.54 -6.10
C THR A 310 12.29 -4.16 -4.96
N GLN A 311 11.40 -5.05 -4.53
CA GLN A 311 10.52 -4.85 -3.38
C GLN A 311 11.30 -4.63 -2.08
N LYS A 312 12.39 -5.38 -1.87
CA LYS A 312 13.30 -5.15 -0.75
C LYS A 312 13.99 -3.79 -0.82
N ALA A 313 14.46 -3.40 -2.00
CA ALA A 313 15.07 -2.08 -2.22
C ALA A 313 14.06 -0.94 -2.02
N MET A 314 12.80 -1.11 -2.47
CA MET A 314 11.72 -0.15 -2.23
C MET A 314 11.42 0.02 -0.73
N ASN A 315 11.38 -1.06 0.04
CA ASN A 315 11.23 -0.96 1.49
C ASN A 315 12.36 -0.15 2.12
N GLN A 316 13.59 -0.41 1.72
CA GLN A 316 14.75 0.34 2.22
C GLN A 316 14.75 1.82 1.80
N ALA A 317 14.32 2.11 0.58
CA ALA A 317 14.33 3.46 0.03
C ALA A 317 13.16 4.33 0.51
N PHE A 318 11.98 3.74 0.61
CA PHE A 318 10.72 4.47 0.80
C PHE A 318 9.97 4.08 2.08
N GLY A 319 10.33 2.97 2.74
CA GLY A 319 9.54 2.40 3.83
C GLY A 319 8.25 1.73 3.34
N SER A 320 8.14 1.43 2.05
CA SER A 320 7.01 0.65 1.56
C SER A 320 7.05 -0.75 2.18
N THR A 321 5.91 -1.22 2.66
CA THR A 321 5.81 -2.55 3.26
C THR A 321 6.00 -3.62 2.19
N PRO A 322 6.81 -4.65 2.40
CA PRO A 322 6.95 -5.75 1.46
C PRO A 322 5.59 -6.39 1.15
N LEU A 323 5.26 -6.55 -0.13
CA LEU A 323 3.93 -6.98 -0.58
C LEU A 323 3.51 -8.35 -0.04
N LYS A 324 4.44 -9.28 0.21
CA LYS A 324 4.14 -10.57 0.83
C LYS A 324 3.54 -10.46 2.24
N LYS A 325 3.82 -9.38 2.99
CA LYS A 325 3.17 -9.11 4.28
C LYS A 325 1.72 -8.65 4.13
N LEU A 326 1.36 -8.05 3.00
CA LEU A 326 0.00 -7.60 2.72
C LEU A 326 -0.96 -8.74 2.39
N SER A 327 -0.47 -9.93 2.05
CA SER A 327 -1.26 -11.12 1.77
C SER A 327 -1.39 -12.09 2.95
N GLY A 328 -0.74 -11.81 4.09
CA GLY A 328 -0.82 -12.63 5.30
C GLY A 328 -2.06 -12.34 6.15
N PRO A 329 -2.42 -13.22 7.10
CA PRO A 329 -3.55 -13.01 8.01
C PRO A 329 -3.44 -11.73 8.83
N ASP A 330 -2.22 -11.25 9.12
CA ASP A 330 -1.97 -10.03 9.90
C ASP A 330 -2.25 -8.73 9.11
N THR A 331 -2.44 -8.83 7.79
CA THR A 331 -2.78 -7.71 6.90
C THR A 331 -4.26 -7.63 6.57
N ALA A 332 -5.08 -8.46 7.21
CA ALA A 332 -6.52 -8.52 7.01
C ALA A 332 -7.27 -7.26 7.47
N VAL A 333 -6.63 -6.37 8.25
CA VAL A 333 -7.24 -5.10 8.66
C VAL A 333 -7.18 -4.12 7.50
N GLN A 334 -8.33 -3.82 6.93
CA GLN A 334 -8.47 -2.94 5.80
C GLN A 334 -9.08 -1.60 6.20
N PHE A 335 -8.72 -0.54 5.46
CA PHE A 335 -9.44 0.73 5.57
C PHE A 335 -10.91 0.57 5.20
N TYR A 336 -11.75 1.36 5.82
CA TYR A 336 -13.16 1.45 5.43
C TYR A 336 -13.31 1.90 3.97
N GLY A 337 -14.37 1.44 3.33
CA GLY A 337 -14.78 1.95 2.04
C GLY A 337 -15.17 3.44 2.13
N LYS A 338 -15.22 4.11 0.98
CA LYS A 338 -15.38 5.57 0.87
C LYS A 338 -16.60 6.13 1.62
N ALA A 339 -17.72 5.40 1.61
CA ALA A 339 -18.96 5.82 2.29
C ALA A 339 -18.76 5.83 3.82
N TYR A 340 -18.31 4.73 4.39
CA TYR A 340 -18.07 4.60 5.83
C TYR A 340 -16.92 5.47 6.33
N SER A 341 -15.84 5.61 5.56
CA SER A 341 -14.73 6.53 5.88
C SER A 341 -15.22 7.98 6.00
N ARG A 342 -16.05 8.43 5.06
CA ARG A 342 -16.65 9.77 5.10
C ARG A 342 -17.57 9.95 6.31
N GLN A 343 -18.42 8.95 6.59
CA GLN A 343 -19.33 8.98 7.73
C GLN A 343 -18.57 9.00 9.05
N LEU A 344 -17.51 8.20 9.18
CA LEU A 344 -16.68 8.17 10.37
C LEU A 344 -16.09 9.56 10.68
N ARG A 345 -15.52 10.23 9.69
CA ARG A 345 -14.96 11.58 9.87
C ARG A 345 -16.00 12.61 10.30
N ARG A 346 -17.23 12.55 9.76
CA ARG A 346 -18.33 13.42 10.17
C ARG A 346 -18.71 13.21 11.62
N VAL A 347 -18.86 11.94 12.02
CA VAL A 347 -19.25 11.58 13.40
C VAL A 347 -18.13 11.93 14.38
N PHE A 348 -16.87 11.71 14.01
CA PHE A 348 -15.72 12.06 14.84
C PHE A 348 -15.71 13.55 15.24
N VAL A 349 -15.94 14.44 14.28
CA VAL A 349 -16.02 15.88 14.56
C VAL A 349 -17.07 16.16 15.62
N HIS A 350 -18.25 15.56 15.49
CA HIS A 350 -19.36 15.76 16.43
C HIS A 350 -19.10 15.12 17.81
N GLU A 351 -18.62 13.86 17.84
CA GLU A 351 -18.53 13.07 19.09
C GLU A 351 -17.25 13.33 19.89
N VAL A 352 -16.18 13.78 19.24
CA VAL A 352 -14.86 13.91 19.86
C VAL A 352 -14.35 15.35 19.90
N MET A 353 -14.60 16.15 18.87
CA MET A 353 -14.04 17.51 18.79
C MET A 353 -14.96 18.58 19.38
N THR A 354 -16.28 18.40 19.37
CA THR A 354 -17.24 19.43 19.80
C THR A 354 -17.77 19.25 21.22
N GLN A 355 -17.45 18.17 21.91
CA GLN A 355 -17.74 17.95 23.32
C GLN A 355 -16.51 18.28 24.17
#